data_2d269a5103b4e3086193f45ace0ec3a7
#
_entry.id   2d269a5103b4e3086193f45ace0ec3a7
#
_cell.length_a   1.000
_cell.length_b   1.000
_cell.length_c   1.000
_cell.angle_alpha   90.00
_cell.angle_beta   90.00
_cell.angle_gamma   90.00
#
_symmetry.space_group_name_H-M   'P 1'
#
loop_
_entity.id
_entity.type
_entity.pdbx_description
1 polymer ?
#
loop_
_entity_poly.entity_id
_entity_poly.type
_entity_poly.pdbx_seq_one_letter_code
_entity_poly.pdbx_strand_id
1 'polypeptide(L)'
;MQSARKPRLSLIAAVAANGVIGSENELPWRLPEDLKRFKALTLGNPVIMGRRTFESIGRPLPGRRNIVVTRNPDYRAEGCETPNTFEAALAACRGGSDEIFVIGGAQIYAEALPLAQRLYLTEIRRAFEGDARFPDWDRTVWMEVAREAHRT
;
A
#
# COMPACT_ATOMS: atom_id res chain seq x y z
N MET A 1 20.35 -21.34 -15.45
CA MET A 1 19.83 -19.97 -15.50
C MET A 1 18.60 -19.86 -14.60
N GLN A 2 18.63 -18.91 -13.68
CA GLN A 2 17.49 -18.72 -12.81
C GLN A 2 16.47 -17.81 -13.48
N SER A 3 15.23 -18.25 -13.53
CA SER A 3 14.15 -17.35 -13.90
C SER A 3 13.97 -16.33 -12.78
N ALA A 4 13.61 -15.10 -13.13
CA ALA A 4 13.33 -14.08 -12.16
C ALA A 4 12.18 -14.56 -11.26
N ARG A 5 12.41 -14.55 -9.94
CA ARG A 5 11.38 -14.92 -8.99
C ARG A 5 10.26 -13.89 -9.03
N LYS A 6 9.02 -14.35 -9.13
CA LYS A 6 7.87 -13.47 -9.09
C LYS A 6 7.69 -12.99 -7.64
N PRO A 7 7.77 -11.67 -7.38
CA PRO A 7 7.60 -11.17 -6.01
C PRO A 7 6.20 -11.39 -5.50
N ARG A 8 6.08 -11.52 -4.18
CA ARG A 8 4.77 -11.52 -3.51
C ARG A 8 4.19 -10.12 -3.57
N LEU A 9 2.94 -10.01 -3.97
CA LEU A 9 2.23 -8.74 -3.94
C LEU A 9 1.41 -8.67 -2.65
N SER A 10 1.67 -7.64 -1.87
CA SER A 10 1.03 -7.45 -0.57
C SER A 10 0.42 -6.07 -0.48
N LEU A 11 -0.76 -5.98 0.14
CA LEU A 11 -1.36 -4.70 0.48
C LEU A 11 -1.15 -4.45 1.96
N ILE A 12 -0.82 -3.20 2.31
CA ILE A 12 -0.68 -2.79 3.70
C ILE A 12 -1.54 -1.55 3.93
N ALA A 13 -2.42 -1.62 4.92
CA ALA A 13 -3.39 -0.55 5.18
C ALA A 13 -3.81 -0.53 6.64
N ALA A 14 -4.12 0.68 7.13
CA ALA A 14 -4.83 0.87 8.39
C ALA A 14 -6.28 1.20 8.04
N VAL A 15 -7.22 0.42 8.52
CA VAL A 15 -8.63 0.48 8.13
C VAL A 15 -9.50 0.68 9.37
N ALA A 16 -10.33 1.72 9.37
CA ALA A 16 -11.27 1.99 10.44
C ALA A 16 -12.41 0.95 10.44
N ALA A 17 -13.15 0.90 11.54
CA ALA A 17 -14.25 -0.07 11.70
C ALA A 17 -15.29 0.02 10.59
N ASN A 18 -15.47 1.21 10.00
CA ASN A 18 -16.41 1.43 8.89
C ASN A 18 -15.75 1.37 7.51
N GLY A 19 -14.51 0.86 7.41
CA GLY A 19 -13.82 0.71 6.14
C GLY A 19 -13.04 1.93 5.66
N VAL A 20 -13.08 3.03 6.38
CA VAL A 20 -12.40 4.28 5.99
C VAL A 20 -10.89 4.12 6.12
N ILE A 21 -10.14 4.55 5.09
CA ILE A 21 -8.67 4.56 5.09
C ILE A 21 -8.09 5.96 4.96
N GLY A 22 -8.91 6.96 4.66
CA GLY A 22 -8.43 8.33 4.54
C GLY A 22 -9.56 9.33 4.43
N SER A 23 -9.24 10.59 4.71
CA SER A 23 -10.15 11.72 4.58
C SER A 23 -9.38 12.86 3.95
N GLU A 24 -9.88 13.41 2.84
CA GLU A 24 -9.23 14.51 2.12
C GLU A 24 -7.76 14.21 1.81
N ASN A 25 -7.46 12.98 1.40
CA ASN A 25 -6.11 12.47 1.09
C ASN A 25 -5.18 12.35 2.30
N GLU A 26 -5.71 12.45 3.50
CA GLU A 26 -4.95 12.29 4.74
C GLU A 26 -5.54 11.18 5.60
N LEU A 27 -4.71 10.60 6.44
CA LEU A 27 -5.18 9.63 7.44
C LEU A 27 -5.88 10.39 8.56
N PRO A 28 -7.10 9.98 8.98
CA PRO A 28 -7.81 10.65 10.05
C PRO A 28 -7.27 10.31 11.45
N TRP A 29 -6.21 9.50 11.51
CA TRP A 29 -5.61 9.07 12.78
C TRP A 29 -4.09 9.01 12.65
N ARG A 30 -3.40 8.95 13.80
CA ARG A 30 -1.98 8.69 13.86
C ARG A 30 -1.73 7.61 14.90
N LEU A 31 -1.03 6.57 14.51
CA LEU A 31 -0.72 5.42 15.36
C LEU A 31 0.78 5.14 15.28
N PRO A 32 1.57 5.56 16.28
CA PRO A 32 3.01 5.36 16.26
C PRO A 32 3.43 3.89 16.10
N GLU A 33 2.70 2.98 16.74
CA GLU A 33 2.96 1.54 16.60
C GLU A 33 2.77 1.06 15.17
N ASP A 34 1.72 1.55 14.51
CA ASP A 34 1.41 1.20 13.13
C ASP A 34 2.49 1.74 12.18
N LEU A 35 2.98 2.95 12.41
CA LEU A 35 4.03 3.54 11.61
C LEU A 35 5.34 2.76 11.74
N LYS A 36 5.68 2.30 12.93
CA LYS A 36 6.86 1.46 13.16
C LYS A 36 6.74 0.13 12.42
N ARG A 37 5.58 -0.50 12.50
CA ARG A 37 5.32 -1.76 11.81
C ARG A 37 5.39 -1.58 10.30
N PHE A 38 4.79 -0.52 9.79
CA PHE A 38 4.83 -0.18 8.37
C PHE A 38 6.28 -0.06 7.89
N LYS A 39 7.10 0.69 8.60
CA LYS A 39 8.51 0.86 8.26
C LYS A 39 9.26 -0.47 8.30
N ALA A 40 9.05 -1.26 9.35
CA ALA A 40 9.72 -2.55 9.49
C ALA A 40 9.37 -3.52 8.36
N LEU A 41 8.10 -3.54 7.95
CA LEU A 41 7.63 -4.43 6.88
C LEU A 41 8.13 -4.00 5.50
N THR A 42 8.12 -2.70 5.23
CA THR A 42 8.36 -2.19 3.88
C THR A 42 9.81 -1.86 3.58
N LEU A 43 10.64 -1.64 4.60
CA LEU A 43 12.03 -1.22 4.42
C LEU A 43 12.80 -2.22 3.54
N GLY A 44 13.47 -1.70 2.52
CA GLY A 44 14.21 -2.53 1.56
C GLY A 44 13.37 -3.09 0.41
N ASN A 45 12.06 -2.86 0.42
CA ASN A 45 11.14 -3.37 -0.59
C ASN A 45 10.52 -2.24 -1.40
N PRO A 46 10.07 -2.50 -2.66
CA PRO A 46 9.34 -1.49 -3.41
C PRO A 46 7.99 -1.18 -2.77
N VAL A 47 7.61 0.08 -2.80
CA VAL A 47 6.27 0.53 -2.38
C VAL A 47 5.59 1.20 -3.57
N ILE A 48 4.38 0.74 -3.87
CA ILE A 48 3.56 1.26 -4.97
C ILE A 48 2.42 2.06 -4.37
N MET A 49 2.21 3.26 -4.88
CA MET A 49 1.19 4.17 -4.38
C MET A 49 0.60 4.99 -5.51
N GLY A 50 -0.58 5.54 -5.29
CA GLY A 50 -1.14 6.53 -6.18
C GLY A 50 -0.53 7.91 -5.93
N ARG A 51 -0.71 8.82 -6.89
CA ARG A 51 -0.14 10.16 -6.81
C ARG A 51 -0.59 10.92 -5.56
N ARG A 52 -1.89 10.86 -5.23
CA ARG A 52 -2.41 11.58 -4.06
C ARG A 52 -1.82 11.08 -2.75
N THR A 53 -1.58 9.79 -2.66
CA THR A 53 -0.92 9.21 -1.49
C THR A 53 0.51 9.75 -1.37
N PHE A 54 1.24 9.79 -2.49
CA PHE A 54 2.58 10.34 -2.49
C PHE A 54 2.58 11.81 -2.08
N GLU A 55 1.66 12.61 -2.61
CA GLU A 55 1.56 14.04 -2.27
C GLU A 55 1.24 14.24 -0.79
N SER A 56 0.43 13.35 -0.21
CA SER A 56 0.13 13.37 1.22
C SER A 56 1.35 13.07 2.08
N ILE A 57 2.19 12.12 1.66
CA ILE A 57 3.43 11.79 2.35
C ILE A 57 4.44 12.94 2.20
N GLY A 58 4.49 13.56 1.02
CA GLY A 58 5.28 14.75 0.75
C GLY A 58 6.72 14.52 0.32
N ARG A 59 7.21 13.29 0.40
CA ARG A 59 8.58 12.94 0.01
C ARG A 59 8.71 11.43 -0.20
N PRO A 60 9.74 10.98 -0.95
CA PRO A 60 9.99 9.55 -1.08
C PRO A 60 10.29 8.92 0.28
N LEU A 61 9.80 7.70 0.49
CA LEU A 61 10.08 6.95 1.71
C LEU A 61 11.52 6.43 1.64
N PRO A 62 12.37 6.75 2.63
CA PRO A 62 13.79 6.36 2.58
C PRO A 62 13.97 4.85 2.65
N GLY A 63 15.02 4.35 1.98
CA GLY A 63 15.37 2.93 2.00
C GLY A 63 14.46 2.02 1.20
N ARG A 64 13.61 2.59 0.33
CA ARG A 64 12.65 1.86 -0.48
C ARG A 64 12.58 2.45 -1.87
N ARG A 65 12.28 1.60 -2.87
CA ARG A 65 11.93 2.11 -4.20
C ARG A 65 10.51 2.68 -4.10
N ASN A 66 10.35 3.94 -4.46
CA ASN A 66 9.05 4.61 -4.44
C ASN A 66 8.50 4.64 -5.85
N ILE A 67 7.35 4.00 -6.06
CA ILE A 67 6.73 3.87 -7.36
C ILE A 67 5.35 4.51 -7.28
N VAL A 68 5.16 5.60 -8.03
CA VAL A 68 3.93 6.40 -8.01
C VAL A 68 3.19 6.17 -9.32
N VAL A 69 2.04 5.53 -9.24
CA VAL A 69 1.20 5.29 -10.42
C VAL A 69 0.38 6.53 -10.69
N THR A 70 0.46 7.05 -11.91
CA THR A 70 -0.29 8.23 -12.32
C THR A 70 -0.67 8.12 -13.79
N ARG A 71 -1.87 8.58 -14.14
CA ARG A 71 -2.32 8.60 -15.54
C ARG A 71 -1.70 9.75 -16.33
N ASN A 72 -1.07 10.70 -15.66
CA ASN A 72 -0.43 11.83 -16.31
C ASN A 72 0.99 11.46 -16.78
N PRO A 73 1.22 11.31 -18.10
CA PRO A 73 2.54 10.90 -18.59
C PRO A 73 3.63 11.95 -18.37
N ASP A 74 3.26 13.19 -18.06
CA ASP A 74 4.21 14.26 -17.80
C ASP A 74 4.56 14.41 -16.33
N TYR A 75 3.88 13.66 -15.45
CA TYR A 75 4.14 13.73 -14.02
C TYR A 75 5.50 13.14 -13.67
N ARG A 76 6.27 13.88 -12.91
CA ARG A 76 7.54 13.42 -12.36
C ARG A 76 7.62 13.77 -10.89
N ALA A 77 8.19 12.87 -10.11
CA ALA A 77 8.47 13.10 -8.70
C ALA A 77 9.91 12.69 -8.44
N GLU A 78 10.71 13.59 -7.92
CA GLU A 78 12.11 13.34 -7.64
C GLU A 78 12.25 12.16 -6.67
N GLY A 79 13.13 11.23 -7.01
CA GLY A 79 13.36 10.03 -6.19
C GLY A 79 12.33 8.93 -6.37
N CYS A 80 11.40 9.09 -7.32
CA CYS A 80 10.35 8.12 -7.58
C CYS A 80 10.34 7.66 -9.02
N GLU A 81 9.84 6.44 -9.24
CA GLU A 81 9.46 5.96 -10.56
C GLU A 81 7.98 6.31 -10.75
N THR A 82 7.60 6.74 -11.96
CA THR A 82 6.24 7.24 -12.20
C THR A 82 5.58 6.55 -13.39
N PRO A 83 5.32 5.21 -13.29
CA PRO A 83 4.63 4.49 -14.36
C PRO A 83 3.18 4.96 -14.51
N ASN A 84 2.63 4.77 -15.69
CA ASN A 84 1.28 5.24 -15.99
C ASN A 84 0.19 4.21 -15.71
N THR A 85 0.55 2.96 -15.42
CA THR A 85 -0.41 1.91 -15.09
C THR A 85 0.10 1.09 -13.92
N PHE A 86 -0.83 0.42 -13.23
CA PHE A 86 -0.46 -0.51 -12.16
C PHE A 86 0.34 -1.70 -12.72
N GLU A 87 -0.03 -2.20 -13.88
CA GLU A 87 0.68 -3.30 -14.54
C GLU A 87 2.13 -2.93 -14.84
N ALA A 88 2.38 -1.70 -15.30
CA ALA A 88 3.73 -1.22 -15.55
C ALA A 88 4.52 -1.12 -14.24
N ALA A 89 3.86 -0.74 -13.15
CA ALA A 89 4.48 -0.69 -11.83
C ALA A 89 4.91 -2.09 -11.38
N LEU A 90 4.05 -3.09 -11.55
CA LEU A 90 4.40 -4.47 -11.20
C LEU A 90 5.54 -5.00 -12.06
N ALA A 91 5.52 -4.71 -13.35
CA ALA A 91 6.59 -5.15 -14.26
C ALA A 91 7.94 -4.56 -13.85
N ALA A 92 7.96 -3.31 -13.41
CA ALA A 92 9.18 -2.64 -12.96
C ALA A 92 9.78 -3.29 -11.70
N CYS A 93 8.98 -4.01 -10.93
CA CYS A 93 9.42 -4.64 -9.67
C CYS A 93 9.90 -6.08 -9.85
N ARG A 94 9.75 -6.66 -11.02
CA ARG A 94 10.14 -8.07 -11.23
C ARG A 94 11.64 -8.26 -11.05
N GLY A 95 12.00 -9.29 -10.29
CA GLY A 95 13.39 -9.69 -10.11
C GLY A 95 14.18 -8.86 -9.11
N GLY A 96 13.56 -7.84 -8.53
CA GLY A 96 14.25 -6.92 -7.63
C GLY A 96 14.06 -7.17 -6.15
N SER A 97 13.00 -7.87 -5.77
CA SER A 97 12.65 -8.10 -4.37
C SER A 97 11.75 -9.31 -4.24
N ASP A 98 11.65 -9.84 -3.03
CA ASP A 98 10.75 -10.95 -2.73
C ASP A 98 9.31 -10.48 -2.48
N GLU A 99 9.12 -9.22 -2.13
CA GLU A 99 7.80 -8.69 -1.79
C GLU A 99 7.66 -7.25 -2.29
N ILE A 100 6.47 -6.92 -2.78
CA ILE A 100 6.08 -5.60 -3.23
C ILE A 100 4.91 -5.15 -2.38
N PHE A 101 4.95 -3.93 -1.84
CA PHE A 101 3.88 -3.41 -1.00
C PHE A 101 3.08 -2.34 -1.71
N VAL A 102 1.76 -2.48 -1.70
CA VAL A 102 0.83 -1.46 -2.18
C VAL A 102 0.33 -0.69 -0.96
N ILE A 103 0.54 0.62 -0.93
CA ILE A 103 0.30 1.44 0.26
C ILE A 103 -0.84 2.45 0.10
N GLY A 104 -1.57 2.41 -1.01
CA GLY A 104 -2.78 3.20 -1.19
C GLY A 104 -2.71 4.14 -2.39
N GLY A 105 -3.72 4.88 -2.73
CA GLY A 105 -4.99 4.88 -1.98
C GLY A 105 -6.03 3.90 -2.49
N ALA A 106 -7.29 4.22 -2.28
CA ALA A 106 -8.41 3.33 -2.52
C ALA A 106 -8.41 2.74 -3.93
N GLN A 107 -8.15 3.55 -4.94
CA GLN A 107 -8.16 3.08 -6.33
C GLN A 107 -7.04 2.08 -6.58
N ILE A 108 -5.84 2.33 -6.06
CA ILE A 108 -4.71 1.43 -6.24
C ILE A 108 -4.93 0.13 -5.46
N TYR A 109 -5.48 0.19 -4.26
CA TYR A 109 -5.87 -1.01 -3.53
C TYR A 109 -6.87 -1.86 -4.32
N ALA A 110 -7.87 -1.22 -4.93
CA ALA A 110 -8.88 -1.93 -5.72
C ALA A 110 -8.27 -2.64 -6.93
N GLU A 111 -7.32 -2.01 -7.61
CA GLU A 111 -6.62 -2.62 -8.74
C GLU A 111 -5.70 -3.77 -8.30
N ALA A 112 -5.10 -3.65 -7.13
CA ALA A 112 -4.12 -4.61 -6.63
C ALA A 112 -4.78 -5.83 -5.96
N LEU A 113 -5.93 -5.66 -5.33
CA LEU A 113 -6.55 -6.71 -4.52
C LEU A 113 -6.75 -8.04 -5.25
N PRO A 114 -7.25 -8.06 -6.51
CA PRO A 114 -7.41 -9.33 -7.23
C PRO A 114 -6.10 -10.07 -7.48
N LEU A 115 -4.97 -9.38 -7.43
CA LEU A 115 -3.65 -9.94 -7.70
C LEU A 115 -2.84 -10.18 -6.42
N ALA A 116 -3.34 -9.69 -5.29
CA ALA A 116 -2.60 -9.71 -4.03
C ALA A 116 -2.56 -11.11 -3.41
N GLN A 117 -1.45 -11.41 -2.78
CA GLN A 117 -1.21 -12.68 -2.10
C GLN A 117 -1.25 -12.53 -0.59
N ARG A 118 -1.11 -11.31 -0.07
CA ARG A 118 -1.13 -11.05 1.36
C ARG A 118 -1.74 -9.69 1.67
N LEU A 119 -2.50 -9.63 2.75
CA LEU A 119 -3.06 -8.40 3.27
C LEU A 119 -2.51 -8.19 4.68
N TYR A 120 -1.84 -7.05 4.90
CA TYR A 120 -1.42 -6.61 6.22
C TYR A 120 -2.37 -5.49 6.64
N LEU A 121 -3.35 -5.82 7.44
CA LEU A 121 -4.38 -4.86 7.83
C LEU A 121 -4.25 -4.52 9.30
N THR A 122 -4.18 -3.23 9.60
CA THR A 122 -4.35 -2.73 10.95
C THR A 122 -5.80 -2.30 11.09
N GLU A 123 -6.56 -3.03 11.88
CA GLU A 123 -7.97 -2.72 12.11
C GLU A 123 -8.09 -1.76 13.28
N ILE A 124 -8.68 -0.60 13.03
CA ILE A 124 -8.93 0.41 14.04
C ILE A 124 -10.37 0.27 14.48
N ARG A 125 -10.58 0.02 15.77
CA ARG A 125 -11.92 -0.29 16.32
C ARG A 125 -12.78 0.94 16.54
N ARG A 126 -12.64 1.94 15.68
CA ARG A 126 -13.45 3.16 15.68
C ARG A 126 -13.85 3.47 14.24
N ALA A 127 -15.04 4.03 14.09
CA ALA A 127 -15.45 4.58 12.80
C ALA A 127 -14.90 6.00 12.69
N PHE A 128 -14.54 6.39 11.48
CA PHE A 128 -14.05 7.74 11.18
C PHE A 128 -14.79 8.26 9.95
N GLU A 129 -14.95 9.57 9.88
CA GLU A 129 -15.43 10.19 8.65
C GLU A 129 -14.29 10.23 7.64
N GLY A 130 -14.60 9.92 6.39
CA GLY A 130 -13.62 9.97 5.34
C GLY A 130 -14.22 9.58 4.00
N ASP A 131 -13.54 10.02 2.93
CA ASP A 131 -13.96 9.83 1.54
C ASP A 131 -13.26 8.66 0.85
N ALA A 132 -12.24 8.08 1.46
CA ALA A 132 -11.52 6.95 0.90
C ALA A 132 -11.76 5.70 1.75
N ARG A 133 -12.05 4.59 1.07
CA ARG A 133 -12.33 3.32 1.73
C ARG A 133 -11.47 2.22 1.15
N PHE A 134 -11.11 1.25 2.01
CA PHE A 134 -10.47 0.03 1.55
C PHE A 134 -11.50 -0.79 0.75
N PRO A 135 -11.10 -1.41 -0.38
CA PRO A 135 -12.04 -2.23 -1.14
C PRO A 135 -12.55 -3.41 -0.33
N ASP A 136 -13.77 -3.85 -0.63
CA ASP A 136 -14.34 -5.03 0.00
C ASP A 136 -13.51 -6.26 -0.37
N TRP A 137 -13.17 -7.05 0.63
CA TRP A 137 -12.42 -8.28 0.42
C TRP A 137 -13.19 -9.46 1.00
N ASP A 138 -13.19 -10.55 0.24
CA ASP A 138 -13.97 -11.72 0.59
C ASP A 138 -13.25 -12.52 1.68
N ARG A 139 -13.77 -12.46 2.89
CA ARG A 139 -13.17 -13.15 4.04
C ARG A 139 -13.23 -14.66 3.95
N THR A 140 -14.04 -15.19 3.02
CA THR A 140 -14.10 -16.65 2.79
C THR A 140 -12.94 -17.13 1.92
N VAL A 141 -12.33 -16.23 1.14
CA VAL A 141 -11.18 -16.52 0.28
C VAL A 141 -9.85 -16.31 1.02
N TRP A 142 -9.81 -15.35 1.94
CA TRP A 142 -8.59 -15.00 2.66
C TRP A 142 -8.51 -15.70 4.00
N MET A 143 -7.35 -16.31 4.29
CA MET A 143 -7.10 -16.98 5.56
C MET A 143 -6.26 -16.08 6.46
N GLU A 144 -6.71 -15.89 7.70
CA GLU A 144 -5.95 -15.17 8.70
C GLU A 144 -4.81 -16.05 9.20
N VAL A 145 -3.57 -15.60 9.06
CA VAL A 145 -2.40 -16.36 9.48
C VAL A 145 -1.75 -15.81 10.76
N ALA A 146 -2.03 -14.56 11.12
CA ALA A 146 -1.52 -13.98 12.35
C ALA A 146 -2.38 -12.79 12.76
N ARG A 147 -2.48 -12.56 14.08
CA ARG A 147 -3.19 -11.42 14.63
C ARG A 147 -2.49 -10.95 15.88
N GLU A 148 -2.28 -9.63 15.96
CA GLU A 148 -1.78 -8.99 17.16
C GLU A 148 -2.75 -7.90 17.58
N ALA A 149 -2.97 -7.74 18.88
CA ALA A 149 -3.81 -6.68 19.41
C ALA A 149 -2.95 -5.73 20.24
N HIS A 150 -3.10 -4.44 19.97
CA HIS A 150 -2.39 -3.39 20.69
C HIS A 150 -3.41 -2.40 21.25
N ARG A 151 -3.21 -1.99 22.48
CA ARG A 151 -3.99 -0.93 23.10
C ARG A 151 -3.28 0.40 22.92
N THR A 152 -4.05 1.40 22.57
CA THR A 152 -3.56 2.78 22.45
C THR A 152 -4.02 3.58 23.67
#